data_312ac2caad5386ebce452d5191bc68d2
#
_entry.id   312ac2caad5386ebce452d5191bc68d2
#
_cell.length_a   1.000
_cell.length_b   1.000
_cell.length_c   1.000
_cell.angle_alpha   90.00
_cell.angle_beta   90.00
_cell.angle_gamma   90.00
#
_symmetry.space_group_name_H-M   'P 1'
#
loop_
_entity.id
_entity.type
_entity.pdbx_description
1 polymer ?
#
loop_
_entity_poly.entity_id
_entity_poly.type
_entity_poly.pdbx_seq_one_letter_code
_entity_poly.pdbx_strand_id
1 'polypeptide(L)'
;LNAGIEANVEKIILTSSIVAMFKKPNRTNPYTFGESDWTDTDWSGSNDYTTSKTKAEQAAWELMESKGLKDKLTVINPGGVFGDALDKKTNTSTSYVELFLKGKYPMAPNFGILISDVKDVARAHVLSIKNPKVNGRRLIIGSEVKKMLEVSKIMAEAFPKYAKKLPKKEMPNFMVKLISYLDSSVKIMLPDLGILMQTDTSYSEDLLGMKFKPAK
;
A
#
# COMPACT_ATOMS: atom_id res chain seq x y z
N LEU A 1 -17.34 0.21 -13.12
CA LEU A 1 -16.99 1.18 -14.18
C LEU A 1 -18.11 1.27 -15.24
N ASN A 2 -18.58 0.16 -15.82
CA ASN A 2 -19.63 0.19 -16.87
C ASN A 2 -20.86 0.97 -16.44
N ALA A 3 -21.41 0.74 -15.26
CA ALA A 3 -22.55 1.48 -14.75
C ALA A 3 -22.28 3.01 -14.67
N GLY A 4 -21.08 3.41 -14.27
CA GLY A 4 -20.71 4.83 -14.26
C GLY A 4 -20.59 5.44 -15.66
N ILE A 5 -20.08 4.65 -16.62
CA ILE A 5 -19.99 5.06 -18.03
C ILE A 5 -21.42 5.22 -18.62
N GLU A 6 -22.29 4.23 -18.42
CA GLU A 6 -23.68 4.25 -18.88
C GLU A 6 -24.46 5.40 -18.27
N ALA A 7 -24.25 5.70 -16.99
CA ALA A 7 -24.85 6.83 -16.28
C ALA A 7 -24.20 8.18 -16.65
N ASN A 8 -23.20 8.17 -17.52
CA ASN A 8 -22.43 9.35 -17.95
C ASN A 8 -21.96 10.24 -16.79
N VAL A 9 -21.42 9.62 -15.74
CA VAL A 9 -20.87 10.38 -14.61
C VAL A 9 -19.71 11.27 -15.06
N GLU A 10 -19.54 12.40 -14.41
CA GLU A 10 -18.47 13.35 -14.76
C GLU A 10 -17.08 12.78 -14.46
N LYS A 11 -16.95 12.01 -13.38
CA LYS A 11 -15.67 11.43 -12.92
C LYS A 11 -15.87 10.11 -12.20
N ILE A 12 -14.89 9.24 -12.36
CA ILE A 12 -14.76 7.98 -11.62
C ILE A 12 -13.47 8.02 -10.82
N ILE A 13 -13.55 7.73 -9.51
CA ILE A 13 -12.40 7.62 -8.63
C ILE A 13 -12.32 6.16 -8.17
N LEU A 14 -11.23 5.49 -8.56
CA LEU A 14 -11.00 4.08 -8.26
C LEU A 14 -9.98 3.93 -7.12
N THR A 15 -10.32 3.20 -6.07
CA THR A 15 -9.37 2.81 -5.05
C THR A 15 -8.64 1.53 -5.46
N SER A 16 -7.38 1.66 -5.82
CA SER A 16 -6.46 0.55 -6.08
C SER A 16 -5.53 0.32 -4.88
N SER A 17 -4.25 0.11 -5.11
CA SER A 17 -3.22 -0.06 -4.07
C SER A 17 -1.83 0.13 -4.68
N ILE A 18 -0.86 0.56 -3.86
CA ILE A 18 0.57 0.57 -4.27
C ILE A 18 1.08 -0.81 -4.69
N VAL A 19 0.46 -1.91 -4.26
CA VAL A 19 0.87 -3.26 -4.67
C VAL A 19 0.72 -3.49 -6.19
N ALA A 20 -0.02 -2.62 -6.89
CA ALA A 20 -0.07 -2.62 -8.35
C ALA A 20 1.16 -1.96 -9.00
N MET A 21 2.15 -1.47 -8.23
CA MET A 21 3.26 -0.66 -8.76
C MET A 21 4.65 -1.27 -8.56
N PHE A 22 4.91 -2.00 -7.49
CA PHE A 22 6.30 -2.24 -7.06
C PHE A 22 6.80 -3.68 -7.13
N LYS A 23 5.96 -4.66 -7.41
CA LYS A 23 6.35 -6.07 -7.47
C LYS A 23 6.92 -6.42 -8.85
N LYS A 24 8.25 -6.57 -8.95
CA LYS A 24 8.94 -7.03 -10.17
C LYS A 24 10.28 -7.67 -9.83
N PRO A 25 10.84 -8.53 -10.70
CA PRO A 25 12.16 -9.13 -10.49
C PRO A 25 13.28 -8.06 -10.54
N ASN A 26 14.45 -8.42 -10.05
CA ASN A 26 15.68 -7.62 -10.17
C ASN A 26 15.58 -6.18 -9.66
N ARG A 27 14.78 -5.96 -8.60
CA ARG A 27 14.72 -4.66 -7.94
C ARG A 27 16.08 -4.32 -7.32
N THR A 28 16.48 -3.07 -7.46
CA THR A 28 17.65 -2.51 -6.76
C THR A 28 17.42 -2.47 -5.24
N ASN A 29 18.46 -2.18 -4.47
CA ASN A 29 18.30 -1.90 -3.05
C ASN A 29 19.14 -0.67 -2.67
N PRO A 30 18.53 0.48 -2.39
CA PRO A 30 17.08 0.73 -2.33
C PRO A 30 16.38 0.62 -3.69
N TYR A 31 15.08 0.31 -3.67
CA TYR A 31 14.21 0.27 -4.82
C TYR A 31 13.18 1.39 -4.78
N THR A 32 13.26 2.31 -5.73
CA THR A 32 12.29 3.42 -5.87
C THR A 32 11.24 3.07 -6.92
N PHE A 33 9.97 3.30 -6.60
CA PHE A 33 8.83 3.14 -7.50
C PHE A 33 7.96 4.41 -7.50
N GLY A 34 7.20 4.60 -8.57
CA GLY A 34 6.33 5.75 -8.77
C GLY A 34 5.07 5.42 -9.55
N GLU A 35 4.31 6.45 -9.92
CA GLU A 35 3.01 6.34 -10.57
C GLU A 35 3.06 5.69 -11.96
N SER A 36 4.20 5.71 -12.63
CA SER A 36 4.39 5.06 -13.93
C SER A 36 4.71 3.56 -13.85
N ASP A 37 5.09 3.08 -12.65
CA ASP A 37 5.47 1.68 -12.47
C ASP A 37 4.26 0.76 -12.41
N TRP A 38 4.50 -0.50 -12.87
CA TRP A 38 3.54 -1.59 -12.77
C TRP A 38 4.17 -2.83 -12.16
N THR A 39 3.39 -3.51 -11.35
CA THR A 39 3.74 -4.84 -10.87
C THR A 39 3.72 -5.83 -12.02
N ASP A 40 4.76 -6.65 -12.11
CA ASP A 40 4.83 -7.80 -13.01
C ASP A 40 3.97 -8.94 -12.42
N THR A 41 2.83 -9.20 -13.05
CA THR A 41 1.86 -10.22 -12.58
C THR A 41 2.32 -11.64 -12.88
N ASP A 42 3.26 -11.83 -13.79
CA ASP A 42 3.77 -13.14 -14.19
C ASP A 42 5.02 -13.54 -13.38
N TRP A 43 5.59 -12.59 -12.63
CA TRP A 43 6.69 -12.87 -11.74
C TRP A 43 6.26 -13.74 -10.54
N SER A 44 7.00 -14.82 -10.28
CA SER A 44 6.73 -15.75 -9.17
C SER A 44 6.77 -15.10 -7.75
N GLY A 45 7.32 -13.89 -7.63
CA GLY A 45 7.28 -13.09 -6.41
C GLY A 45 5.98 -12.30 -6.22
N SER A 46 5.10 -12.24 -7.22
CA SER A 46 3.76 -11.70 -7.11
C SER A 46 2.82 -12.77 -6.55
N ASN A 47 1.93 -12.38 -5.65
CA ASN A 47 0.90 -13.25 -5.09
C ASN A 47 -0.48 -12.91 -5.65
N ASP A 48 -1.48 -13.73 -5.35
CA ASP A 48 -2.85 -13.58 -5.88
C ASP A 48 -3.43 -12.19 -5.58
N TYR A 49 -3.16 -11.63 -4.40
CA TYR A 49 -3.63 -10.29 -4.03
C TYR A 49 -2.99 -9.21 -4.91
N THR A 50 -1.65 -9.23 -5.05
CA THR A 50 -0.94 -8.25 -5.90
C THR A 50 -1.35 -8.39 -7.35
N THR A 51 -1.46 -9.60 -7.86
CA THR A 51 -1.92 -9.90 -9.22
C THR A 51 -3.35 -9.41 -9.44
N SER A 52 -4.27 -9.69 -8.51
CA SER A 52 -5.67 -9.26 -8.65
C SER A 52 -5.82 -7.74 -8.67
N LYS A 53 -5.09 -7.03 -7.79
CA LYS A 53 -5.13 -5.55 -7.73
C LYS A 53 -4.52 -4.92 -8.98
N THR A 54 -3.41 -5.47 -9.47
CA THR A 54 -2.76 -4.99 -10.68
C THR A 54 -3.67 -5.16 -11.90
N LYS A 55 -4.18 -6.38 -12.12
CA LYS A 55 -5.07 -6.67 -13.27
C LYS A 55 -6.38 -5.88 -13.20
N ALA A 56 -6.95 -5.69 -12.00
CA ALA A 56 -8.14 -4.87 -11.84
C ALA A 56 -7.91 -3.40 -12.21
N GLU A 57 -6.77 -2.84 -11.83
CA GLU A 57 -6.42 -1.47 -12.19
C GLU A 57 -6.11 -1.33 -13.69
N GLN A 58 -5.34 -2.27 -14.26
CA GLN A 58 -5.04 -2.31 -15.71
C GLN A 58 -6.33 -2.39 -16.53
N ALA A 59 -7.23 -3.31 -16.18
CA ALA A 59 -8.53 -3.44 -16.87
C ALA A 59 -9.39 -2.16 -16.74
N ALA A 60 -9.28 -1.42 -15.65
CA ALA A 60 -9.95 -0.14 -15.50
C ALA A 60 -9.41 0.90 -16.48
N TRP A 61 -8.10 1.01 -16.62
CA TRP A 61 -7.44 1.91 -17.57
C TRP A 61 -7.76 1.53 -19.01
N GLU A 62 -7.63 0.24 -19.36
CA GLU A 62 -7.94 -0.28 -20.70
C GLU A 62 -9.39 0.02 -21.11
N LEU A 63 -10.34 -0.22 -20.21
CA LEU A 63 -11.76 0.08 -20.47
C LEU A 63 -11.96 1.57 -20.72
N MET A 64 -11.44 2.45 -19.84
CA MET A 64 -11.64 3.89 -19.96
C MET A 64 -10.92 4.46 -21.21
N GLU A 65 -9.76 3.92 -21.54
CA GLU A 65 -9.00 4.32 -22.74
C GLU A 65 -9.72 3.89 -24.04
N SER A 66 -10.25 2.65 -24.08
CA SER A 66 -11.03 2.14 -25.22
C SER A 66 -12.31 2.93 -25.50
N LYS A 67 -12.83 3.61 -24.50
CA LYS A 67 -14.01 4.49 -24.61
C LYS A 67 -13.67 5.95 -24.84
N GLY A 68 -12.38 6.32 -24.89
CA GLY A 68 -11.95 7.73 -24.99
C GLY A 68 -12.23 8.54 -23.71
N LEU A 69 -12.39 7.86 -22.55
CA LEU A 69 -12.79 8.45 -21.28
C LEU A 69 -11.66 8.44 -20.23
N LYS A 70 -10.41 8.27 -20.65
CA LYS A 70 -9.25 8.18 -19.75
C LYS A 70 -9.22 9.32 -18.73
N ASP A 71 -9.50 10.53 -19.17
CA ASP A 71 -9.50 11.74 -18.31
C ASP A 71 -10.66 11.77 -17.28
N LYS A 72 -11.66 10.91 -17.41
CA LYS A 72 -12.68 10.74 -16.38
C LYS A 72 -12.24 9.81 -15.23
N LEU A 73 -11.13 9.09 -15.37
CA LEU A 73 -10.62 8.20 -14.34
C LEU A 73 -9.50 8.84 -13.52
N THR A 74 -9.58 8.72 -12.22
CA THR A 74 -8.49 8.98 -11.27
C THR A 74 -8.32 7.72 -10.41
N VAL A 75 -7.10 7.23 -10.28
CA VAL A 75 -6.81 6.04 -9.45
C VAL A 75 -6.03 6.45 -8.22
N ILE A 76 -6.53 6.06 -7.07
CA ILE A 76 -5.91 6.27 -5.76
C ILE A 76 -5.24 4.97 -5.33
N ASN A 77 -3.92 5.01 -5.10
CA ASN A 77 -3.08 3.88 -4.74
C ASN A 77 -2.53 4.07 -3.31
N PRO A 78 -3.29 3.74 -2.28
CA PRO A 78 -2.81 3.84 -0.90
C PRO A 78 -1.79 2.74 -0.58
N GLY A 79 -0.92 3.02 0.38
CA GLY A 79 -0.08 2.06 1.06
C GLY A 79 -0.87 1.23 2.07
N GLY A 80 -0.22 0.82 3.16
CA GLY A 80 -0.91 0.25 4.31
C GLY A 80 -1.76 1.32 4.99
N VAL A 81 -3.08 1.13 4.99
CA VAL A 81 -4.03 2.11 5.55
C VAL A 81 -4.25 1.85 7.03
N PHE A 82 -3.89 2.84 7.85
CA PHE A 82 -4.02 2.81 9.31
C PHE A 82 -4.85 4.01 9.79
N GLY A 83 -5.43 3.87 10.97
CA GLY A 83 -6.21 4.92 11.64
C GLY A 83 -7.44 4.36 12.33
N ASP A 84 -8.31 5.28 12.79
CA ASP A 84 -9.51 4.94 13.55
C ASP A 84 -10.47 4.10 12.67
N ALA A 85 -10.80 2.91 13.13
CA ALA A 85 -11.76 2.04 12.46
C ALA A 85 -13.20 2.51 12.76
N LEU A 86 -14.03 2.58 11.72
CA LEU A 86 -15.47 2.90 11.88
C LEU A 86 -16.27 1.68 12.32
N ASP A 87 -15.74 0.48 12.13
CA ASP A 87 -16.36 -0.76 12.58
C ASP A 87 -15.34 -1.69 13.25
N LYS A 88 -15.80 -2.84 13.73
CA LYS A 88 -14.94 -3.84 14.39
C LYS A 88 -14.25 -4.80 13.42
N LYS A 89 -14.45 -4.64 12.11
CA LYS A 89 -13.83 -5.53 11.12
C LYS A 89 -12.39 -5.11 10.88
N THR A 90 -11.48 -6.04 11.07
CA THR A 90 -10.06 -5.85 10.72
C THR A 90 -9.87 -5.99 9.21
N ASN A 91 -9.08 -5.10 8.62
CA ASN A 91 -8.57 -5.21 7.26
C ASN A 91 -7.14 -5.75 7.26
N THR A 92 -6.58 -5.98 6.07
CA THR A 92 -5.21 -6.51 5.93
C THR A 92 -4.17 -5.68 6.69
N SER A 93 -4.23 -4.35 6.64
CA SER A 93 -3.27 -3.46 7.31
C SER A 93 -3.41 -3.53 8.83
N THR A 94 -4.63 -3.46 9.35
CA THR A 94 -4.88 -3.52 10.80
C THR A 94 -4.61 -4.90 11.38
N SER A 95 -4.64 -5.97 10.56
CA SER A 95 -4.25 -7.32 10.99
C SER A 95 -2.78 -7.38 11.41
N TYR A 96 -1.87 -6.64 10.76
CA TYR A 96 -0.47 -6.57 11.21
C TYR A 96 -0.37 -5.94 12.60
N VAL A 97 -1.09 -4.86 12.84
CA VAL A 97 -1.14 -4.21 14.16
C VAL A 97 -1.66 -5.17 15.23
N GLU A 98 -2.74 -5.87 14.94
CA GLU A 98 -3.32 -6.86 15.83
C GLU A 98 -2.35 -8.00 16.16
N LEU A 99 -1.68 -8.56 15.16
CA LEU A 99 -0.70 -9.65 15.35
C LEU A 99 0.50 -9.18 16.18
N PHE A 100 0.95 -7.94 15.98
CA PHE A 100 2.01 -7.33 16.80
C PHE A 100 1.57 -7.18 18.25
N LEU A 101 0.40 -6.60 18.50
CA LEU A 101 -0.15 -6.41 19.87
C LEU A 101 -0.42 -7.75 20.58
N LYS A 102 -0.77 -8.80 19.83
CA LYS A 102 -0.91 -10.16 20.35
C LYS A 102 0.44 -10.84 20.64
N GLY A 103 1.57 -10.27 20.22
CA GLY A 103 2.91 -10.85 20.40
C GLY A 103 3.18 -12.07 19.53
N LYS A 104 2.51 -12.16 18.36
CA LYS A 104 2.70 -13.27 17.41
C LYS A 104 4.05 -13.21 16.69
N TYR A 105 4.68 -12.05 16.64
CA TYR A 105 5.99 -11.85 16.02
C TYR A 105 7.06 -11.59 17.10
N PRO A 106 7.96 -12.53 17.39
CA PRO A 106 9.04 -12.31 18.36
C PRO A 106 10.09 -11.32 17.85
N MET A 107 10.24 -11.21 16.54
CA MET A 107 11.11 -10.27 15.83
C MET A 107 10.38 -9.69 14.61
N ALA A 108 10.72 -8.46 14.23
CA ALA A 108 10.12 -7.79 13.08
C ALA A 108 10.74 -8.30 11.77
N PRO A 109 9.95 -8.66 10.74
CA PRO A 109 10.51 -9.04 9.46
C PRO A 109 11.16 -7.83 8.77
N ASN A 110 12.24 -8.07 8.02
CA ASN A 110 13.02 -7.02 7.36
C ASN A 110 12.39 -6.61 6.02
N PHE A 111 11.31 -5.88 6.06
CA PHE A 111 10.74 -5.18 4.92
C PHE A 111 10.07 -3.87 5.38
N GLY A 112 9.79 -2.99 4.40
CA GLY A 112 9.11 -1.72 4.64
C GLY A 112 7.67 -1.71 4.14
N ILE A 113 6.86 -0.82 4.71
CA ILE A 113 5.49 -0.55 4.28
C ILE A 113 5.29 0.97 4.16
N LEU A 114 4.71 1.43 3.04
CA LEU A 114 4.25 2.81 2.94
C LEU A 114 3.07 3.02 3.89
N ILE A 115 3.18 4.00 4.77
CA ILE A 115 2.12 4.31 5.75
C ILE A 115 1.14 5.31 5.16
N SER A 116 -0.15 4.99 5.22
CA SER A 116 -1.24 5.86 4.79
C SER A 116 -2.22 6.08 5.95
N ASP A 117 -2.46 7.34 6.33
CA ASP A 117 -3.54 7.68 7.27
C ASP A 117 -4.89 7.52 6.56
N VAL A 118 -5.85 6.83 7.18
CA VAL A 118 -7.18 6.59 6.60
C VAL A 118 -7.91 7.91 6.27
N LYS A 119 -7.69 8.96 7.07
CA LYS A 119 -8.28 10.29 6.86
C LYS A 119 -7.65 10.98 5.65
N ASP A 120 -6.35 10.78 5.41
CA ASP A 120 -5.68 11.30 4.22
C ASP A 120 -6.14 10.58 2.96
N VAL A 121 -6.32 9.26 3.01
CA VAL A 121 -6.92 8.48 1.91
C VAL A 121 -8.33 9.00 1.60
N ALA A 122 -9.18 9.15 2.62
CA ALA A 122 -10.53 9.67 2.44
C ALA A 122 -10.52 11.10 1.85
N ARG A 123 -9.65 11.98 2.38
CA ARG A 123 -9.49 13.35 1.90
C ARG A 123 -9.01 13.38 0.43
N ALA A 124 -8.09 12.50 0.06
CA ALA A 124 -7.64 12.38 -1.33
C ALA A 124 -8.80 12.06 -2.28
N HIS A 125 -9.72 11.16 -1.90
CA HIS A 125 -10.93 10.89 -2.68
C HIS A 125 -11.79 12.16 -2.84
N VAL A 126 -12.08 12.86 -1.74
CA VAL A 126 -12.92 14.08 -1.77
C VAL A 126 -12.28 15.16 -2.62
N LEU A 127 -10.98 15.42 -2.44
CA LEU A 127 -10.26 16.42 -3.23
C LEU A 127 -10.18 16.07 -4.71
N SER A 128 -10.19 14.79 -5.05
CA SER A 128 -10.17 14.34 -6.44
C SER A 128 -11.48 14.60 -7.18
N ILE A 129 -12.63 14.73 -6.50
CA ILE A 129 -13.96 14.84 -7.15
C ILE A 129 -14.01 16.00 -8.15
N LYS A 130 -13.62 17.19 -7.74
CA LYS A 130 -13.70 18.42 -8.55
C LYS A 130 -12.34 18.94 -9.04
N ASN A 131 -11.27 18.15 -8.88
CA ASN A 131 -9.93 18.59 -9.26
C ASN A 131 -9.55 18.06 -10.66
N PRO A 132 -9.45 18.92 -11.67
CA PRO A 132 -9.10 18.51 -13.03
C PRO A 132 -7.62 18.07 -13.16
N LYS A 133 -6.74 18.49 -12.25
CA LYS A 133 -5.31 18.16 -12.31
C LYS A 133 -5.03 16.67 -12.13
N VAL A 134 -5.95 15.95 -11.47
CA VAL A 134 -5.81 14.51 -11.20
C VAL A 134 -6.50 13.62 -12.26
N ASN A 135 -7.10 14.22 -13.29
CA ASN A 135 -7.75 13.51 -14.37
C ASN A 135 -6.74 12.64 -15.14
N GLY A 136 -7.09 11.41 -15.41
CA GLY A 136 -6.20 10.46 -16.10
C GLY A 136 -4.93 10.10 -15.31
N ARG A 137 -4.92 10.26 -13.98
CA ARG A 137 -3.73 10.08 -13.15
C ARG A 137 -3.89 8.95 -12.13
N ARG A 138 -2.73 8.34 -11.80
CA ARG A 138 -2.53 7.48 -10.63
C ARG A 138 -1.94 8.33 -9.51
N LEU A 139 -2.39 8.14 -8.28
CA LEU A 139 -1.96 8.93 -7.13
C LEU A 139 -1.50 8.00 -6.01
N ILE A 140 -0.25 8.05 -5.64
CA ILE A 140 0.29 7.34 -4.48
C ILE A 140 -0.10 8.12 -3.24
N ILE A 141 -0.85 7.47 -2.33
CA ILE A 141 -1.28 8.09 -1.08
C ILE A 141 -0.56 7.45 0.10
N GLY A 142 0.28 8.21 0.76
CA GLY A 142 1.03 7.79 1.94
C GLY A 142 2.13 8.78 2.27
N SER A 143 2.56 8.78 3.52
CA SER A 143 3.54 9.76 4.02
C SER A 143 4.98 9.30 3.83
N GLU A 144 5.27 8.09 4.25
CA GLU A 144 6.63 7.56 4.28
C GLU A 144 6.66 6.03 4.35
N VAL A 145 7.73 5.44 3.86
CA VAL A 145 7.97 4.01 4.04
C VAL A 145 8.65 3.79 5.39
N LYS A 146 8.04 2.97 6.24
CA LYS A 146 8.61 2.55 7.53
C LYS A 146 8.95 1.07 7.50
N LYS A 147 10.12 0.71 8.03
CA LYS A 147 10.44 -0.69 8.32
C LYS A 147 9.52 -1.24 9.41
N MET A 148 9.23 -2.53 9.37
CA MET A 148 8.34 -3.16 10.37
C MET A 148 8.86 -3.00 11.80
N LEU A 149 10.19 -2.92 12.02
CA LEU A 149 10.76 -2.63 13.34
C LEU A 149 10.47 -1.19 13.79
N GLU A 150 10.47 -0.21 12.88
CA GLU A 150 10.10 1.18 13.20
C GLU A 150 8.62 1.28 13.54
N VAL A 151 7.75 0.59 12.77
CA VAL A 151 6.32 0.46 13.10
C VAL A 151 6.14 -0.11 14.50
N SER A 152 6.90 -1.16 14.85
CA SER A 152 6.86 -1.74 16.19
C SER A 152 7.27 -0.75 17.29
N LYS A 153 8.28 0.10 17.05
CA LYS A 153 8.70 1.14 18.02
C LYS A 153 7.61 2.21 18.20
N ILE A 154 7.03 2.71 17.10
CA ILE A 154 5.91 3.66 17.15
C ILE A 154 4.74 3.06 17.97
N MET A 155 4.41 1.80 17.73
CA MET A 155 3.37 1.11 18.49
C MET A 155 3.71 0.96 19.98
N ALA A 156 5.00 0.73 20.31
CA ALA A 156 5.42 0.60 21.71
C ALA A 156 5.27 1.92 22.49
N GLU A 157 5.50 3.05 21.81
CA GLU A 157 5.31 4.39 22.35
C GLU A 157 3.81 4.72 22.50
N ALA A 158 3.02 4.42 21.45
CA ALA A 158 1.58 4.68 21.45
C ALA A 158 0.81 3.75 22.41
N PHE A 159 1.28 2.52 22.60
CA PHE A 159 0.62 1.50 23.43
C PHE A 159 1.56 0.88 24.48
N PRO A 160 2.03 1.62 25.51
CA PRO A 160 3.03 1.14 26.46
C PRO A 160 2.64 -0.17 27.17
N LYS A 161 1.35 -0.40 27.38
CA LYS A 161 0.81 -1.65 27.96
C LYS A 161 1.23 -2.90 27.17
N TYR A 162 1.41 -2.76 25.86
CA TYR A 162 1.76 -3.87 24.98
C TYR A 162 3.24 -3.89 24.60
N ALA A 163 4.05 -2.91 25.00
CA ALA A 163 5.45 -2.75 24.59
C ALA A 163 6.32 -3.99 24.84
N LYS A 164 6.00 -4.79 25.89
CA LYS A 164 6.73 -6.04 26.19
C LYS A 164 6.48 -7.15 25.16
N LYS A 165 5.37 -7.11 24.43
CA LYS A 165 4.97 -8.10 23.41
C LYS A 165 5.45 -7.74 22.01
N LEU A 166 5.81 -6.48 21.79
CA LEU A 166 6.18 -5.96 20.47
C LEU A 166 7.62 -6.34 20.12
N PRO A 167 7.91 -6.61 18.84
CA PRO A 167 9.26 -6.91 18.35
C PRO A 167 10.24 -5.80 18.70
N LYS A 168 11.40 -6.17 19.26
CA LYS A 168 12.48 -5.23 19.62
C LYS A 168 13.70 -5.34 18.71
N LYS A 169 13.73 -6.36 17.85
CA LYS A 169 14.85 -6.64 16.93
C LYS A 169 14.30 -7.05 15.57
N GLU A 170 15.08 -6.79 14.54
CA GLU A 170 14.81 -7.26 13.20
C GLU A 170 15.16 -8.74 13.07
N MET A 171 14.32 -9.50 12.38
CA MET A 171 14.53 -10.91 12.11
C MET A 171 15.56 -11.07 10.99
N PRO A 172 16.64 -11.82 11.20
CA PRO A 172 17.59 -12.12 10.13
C PRO A 172 16.91 -12.80 8.94
N ASN A 173 17.25 -12.40 7.73
CA ASN A 173 16.60 -12.91 6.52
C ASN A 173 16.64 -14.43 6.37
N PHE A 174 17.71 -15.10 6.83
CA PHE A 174 17.81 -16.55 6.78
C PHE A 174 16.77 -17.24 7.69
N MET A 175 16.43 -16.64 8.84
CA MET A 175 15.39 -17.17 9.73
C MET A 175 14.02 -17.08 9.10
N VAL A 176 13.70 -15.95 8.41
CA VAL A 176 12.43 -15.80 7.67
C VAL A 176 12.33 -16.89 6.60
N LYS A 177 13.43 -17.14 5.85
CA LYS A 177 13.49 -18.23 4.86
C LYS A 177 13.23 -19.60 5.50
N LEU A 178 13.83 -19.88 6.65
CA LEU A 178 13.61 -21.16 7.34
C LEU A 178 12.15 -21.32 7.78
N ILE A 179 11.57 -20.29 8.40
CA ILE A 179 10.16 -20.32 8.85
C ILE A 179 9.21 -20.50 7.66
N SER A 180 9.52 -19.94 6.49
CA SER A 180 8.69 -20.05 5.29
C SER A 180 8.51 -21.48 4.77
N TYR A 181 9.33 -22.43 5.15
CA TYR A 181 9.13 -23.86 4.88
C TYR A 181 8.05 -24.47 5.77
N LEU A 182 7.82 -23.90 6.95
CA LEU A 182 6.85 -24.40 7.93
C LEU A 182 5.53 -23.60 7.88
N ASP A 183 5.59 -22.34 7.45
CA ASP A 183 4.44 -21.43 7.40
C ASP A 183 4.35 -20.77 6.02
N SER A 184 3.36 -21.18 5.24
CA SER A 184 3.12 -20.65 3.89
C SER A 184 2.77 -19.17 3.89
N SER A 185 2.22 -18.62 4.97
CA SER A 185 1.91 -17.18 5.07
C SER A 185 3.17 -16.32 5.06
N VAL A 186 4.29 -16.85 5.52
CA VAL A 186 5.60 -16.17 5.52
C VAL A 186 6.22 -16.14 4.12
N LYS A 187 5.88 -17.07 3.22
CA LYS A 187 6.37 -17.09 1.83
C LYS A 187 6.04 -15.80 1.07
N ILE A 188 4.89 -15.20 1.37
CA ILE A 188 4.43 -13.95 0.75
C ILE A 188 5.41 -12.79 0.98
N MET A 189 6.16 -12.83 2.08
CA MET A 189 7.11 -11.78 2.45
C MET A 189 8.49 -11.95 1.79
N LEU A 190 8.83 -13.18 1.35
CA LEU A 190 10.17 -13.49 0.84
C LEU A 190 10.62 -12.61 -0.32
N PRO A 191 9.77 -12.28 -1.32
CA PRO A 191 10.18 -11.44 -2.43
C PRO A 191 10.57 -10.01 -2.03
N ASP A 192 10.07 -9.50 -0.91
CA ASP A 192 10.34 -8.13 -0.43
C ASP A 192 11.39 -8.10 0.69
N LEU A 193 11.84 -9.26 1.14
CA LEU A 193 12.71 -9.39 2.28
C LEU A 193 14.08 -8.75 2.03
N GLY A 194 14.43 -7.77 2.84
CA GLY A 194 15.68 -7.03 2.73
C GLY A 194 15.68 -5.92 1.66
N ILE A 195 14.58 -5.76 0.92
CA ILE A 195 14.43 -4.65 -0.04
C ILE A 195 13.96 -3.40 0.70
N LEU A 196 14.73 -2.33 0.63
CA LEU A 196 14.32 -1.01 1.11
C LEU A 196 13.52 -0.33 -0.01
N MET A 197 12.19 -0.40 0.11
CA MET A 197 11.32 0.32 -0.82
C MET A 197 11.32 1.82 -0.52
N GLN A 198 11.25 2.64 -1.57
CA GLN A 198 11.12 4.08 -1.51
C GLN A 198 10.11 4.55 -2.54
N THR A 199 9.43 5.65 -2.25
CA THR A 199 8.55 6.34 -3.21
C THR A 199 8.51 7.81 -2.86
N ASP A 200 8.39 8.64 -3.88
CA ASP A 200 8.15 10.07 -3.72
C ASP A 200 6.65 10.33 -3.86
N THR A 201 6.03 10.82 -2.81
CA THR A 201 4.60 11.14 -2.78
C THR A 201 4.32 12.62 -3.04
N SER A 202 5.35 13.45 -3.24
CA SER A 202 5.21 14.89 -3.48
C SER A 202 4.34 15.21 -4.70
N TYR A 203 4.44 14.39 -5.75
CA TYR A 203 3.59 14.51 -6.93
C TYR A 203 2.10 14.45 -6.59
N SER A 204 1.70 13.47 -5.79
CA SER A 204 0.29 13.33 -5.36
C SER A 204 -0.12 14.46 -4.41
N GLU A 205 0.76 14.87 -3.49
CA GLU A 205 0.53 15.99 -2.58
C GLU A 205 0.29 17.30 -3.34
N ASP A 206 1.13 17.61 -4.33
CA ASP A 206 1.06 18.83 -5.12
C ASP A 206 -0.21 18.87 -5.99
N LEU A 207 -0.56 17.75 -6.62
CA LEU A 207 -1.79 17.66 -7.41
C LEU A 207 -3.04 17.81 -6.54
N LEU A 208 -3.05 17.23 -5.36
CA LEU A 208 -4.18 17.29 -4.44
C LEU A 208 -4.21 18.57 -3.59
N GLY A 209 -3.11 19.31 -3.52
CA GLY A 209 -2.99 20.48 -2.65
C GLY A 209 -3.09 20.12 -1.17
N MET A 210 -2.50 18.98 -0.76
CA MET A 210 -2.49 18.52 0.63
C MET A 210 -1.12 17.96 1.00
N LYS A 211 -0.85 17.86 2.31
CA LYS A 211 0.29 17.13 2.87
C LYS A 211 -0.21 15.90 3.61
N PHE A 212 0.49 14.78 3.44
CA PHE A 212 0.19 13.54 4.14
C PHE A 212 0.75 13.58 5.56
N LYS A 213 -0.02 13.02 6.50
CA LYS A 213 0.39 12.99 7.90
C LYS A 213 1.49 11.95 8.11
N PRO A 214 2.61 12.35 8.78
CA PRO A 214 3.65 11.39 9.12
C PRO A 214 3.13 10.32 10.09
N ALA A 215 3.74 9.13 10.04
CA ALA A 215 3.46 8.05 10.98
C ALA A 215 3.88 8.46 12.40
N LYS A 216 2.93 8.50 13.33
CA LYS A 216 3.13 8.83 14.75
C LYS A 216 2.55 7.74 15.64
#